data_2e8eedb4a553dac0fc4400e0ba3915df
#
_entry.id   2e8eedb4a553dac0fc4400e0ba3915df
#
_cell.length_a   1.000
_cell.length_b   1.000
_cell.length_c   1.000
_cell.angle_alpha   90.00
_cell.angle_beta   90.00
_cell.angle_gamma   90.00
#
_symmetry.space_group_name_H-M   'P 1'
#
loop_
_entity.id
_entity.type
_entity.pdbx_description
1 polymer ?
#
loop_
_entity_poly.entity_id
_entity_poly.type
_entity_poly.pdbx_seq_one_letter_code
_entity_poly.pdbx_strand_id
1 'polypeptide(L)'
;MRFRSPLVAAIILATAMPAAAQSGRQVKVVLEFQQQSQAARQGAQGQGSIIIEDGKKPRTRGGLAIEDTTTRTTRTSGVFTVVQDGGTASMMVASEVPYTAISWFRDYATGQGYVAQGTAWQRVGTMLVVNPTILPKGQIRVRLVPQVSYFTPEGAGSIDFNEAVTDVIVPNGRAMRVGGATRGINQVTRQILGYSQQQSSSESSFILTATILE
;
A
#
# COMPACT_ATOMS: atom_id res chain seq x y z
N MET A 1 59.89 -35.69 -61.46
CA MET A 1 59.28 -36.06 -60.13
C MET A 1 58.23 -35.05 -59.79
N ARG A 2 56.93 -35.39 -59.89
CA ARG A 2 55.80 -34.55 -59.63
C ARG A 2 55.10 -35.07 -58.38
N PHE A 3 55.20 -34.33 -57.23
CA PHE A 3 54.47 -34.63 -56.03
C PHE A 3 53.06 -33.99 -56.14
N ARG A 4 52.03 -34.80 -56.10
CA ARG A 4 50.62 -34.39 -55.97
C ARG A 4 50.26 -34.48 -54.51
N SER A 5 49.98 -33.34 -53.85
CA SER A 5 49.41 -33.27 -52.52
C SER A 5 47.88 -33.42 -52.62
N PRO A 6 47.24 -34.27 -51.83
CA PRO A 6 45.79 -34.32 -51.75
C PRO A 6 45.29 -33.25 -50.76
N LEU A 7 44.39 -32.41 -51.23
CA LEU A 7 43.68 -31.39 -50.46
C LEU A 7 42.58 -32.09 -49.63
N VAL A 8 42.78 -32.17 -48.34
CA VAL A 8 41.79 -32.71 -47.43
C VAL A 8 40.79 -31.59 -47.10
N ALA A 9 39.61 -31.62 -47.73
CA ALA A 9 38.50 -30.72 -47.37
C ALA A 9 37.82 -31.22 -46.10
N ALA A 10 38.09 -30.56 -44.98
CA ALA A 10 37.37 -30.79 -43.71
C ALA A 10 35.99 -30.11 -43.77
N ILE A 11 34.94 -30.89 -43.96
CA ILE A 11 33.55 -30.43 -43.88
C ILE A 11 33.22 -30.31 -42.37
N ILE A 12 33.18 -29.08 -41.82
CA ILE A 12 32.66 -28.79 -40.51
C ILE A 12 31.12 -28.79 -40.58
N LEU A 13 30.53 -29.90 -40.18
CA LEU A 13 29.09 -30.01 -40.01
C LEU A 13 28.70 -29.24 -38.74
N ALA A 14 28.30 -27.98 -38.88
CA ALA A 14 27.73 -27.20 -37.78
C ALA A 14 26.34 -27.79 -37.46
N THR A 15 26.25 -28.62 -36.43
CA THR A 15 24.98 -29.05 -35.85
C THR A 15 24.35 -27.87 -35.19
N ALA A 16 23.45 -27.15 -35.87
CA ALA A 16 22.53 -26.21 -35.26
C ALA A 16 21.63 -27.00 -34.30
N MET A 17 21.97 -27.01 -33.02
CA MET A 17 21.03 -27.44 -32.00
C MET A 17 19.83 -26.49 -32.06
N PRO A 18 18.59 -26.98 -32.29
CA PRO A 18 17.43 -26.15 -32.10
C PRO A 18 17.44 -25.73 -30.63
N ALA A 19 17.54 -24.44 -30.37
CA ALA A 19 17.22 -23.88 -29.08
C ALA A 19 15.75 -24.22 -28.87
N ALA A 20 15.48 -25.31 -28.13
CA ALA A 20 14.14 -25.61 -27.66
C ALA A 20 13.72 -24.38 -26.87
N ALA A 21 12.86 -23.57 -27.46
CA ALA A 21 12.17 -22.52 -26.74
C ALA A 21 11.43 -23.25 -25.60
N GLN A 22 11.99 -23.21 -24.40
CA GLN A 22 11.31 -23.68 -23.21
C GLN A 22 10.10 -22.77 -23.10
N SER A 23 8.95 -23.24 -23.60
CA SER A 23 7.66 -22.65 -23.24
C SER A 23 7.46 -22.96 -21.77
N GLY A 24 8.15 -22.18 -20.94
CA GLY A 24 8.01 -22.29 -19.50
C GLY A 24 6.57 -21.97 -19.14
N ARG A 25 5.95 -22.82 -18.31
CA ARG A 25 4.62 -22.57 -17.79
C ARG A 25 4.58 -21.19 -17.16
N GLN A 26 3.49 -20.48 -17.39
CA GLN A 26 3.27 -19.15 -16.84
C GLN A 26 2.37 -19.24 -15.61
N VAL A 27 2.55 -18.31 -14.70
CA VAL A 27 1.72 -18.16 -13.52
C VAL A 27 1.11 -16.77 -13.52
N LYS A 28 -0.23 -16.70 -13.50
CA LYS A 28 -0.96 -15.46 -13.20
C LYS A 28 -1.02 -15.29 -11.71
N VAL A 29 -0.49 -14.19 -11.20
CA VAL A 29 -0.52 -13.83 -9.80
C VAL A 29 -1.42 -12.62 -9.63
N VAL A 30 -2.46 -12.76 -8.82
CA VAL A 30 -3.39 -11.68 -8.45
C VAL A 30 -3.19 -11.39 -6.97
N LEU A 31 -2.95 -10.14 -6.62
CA LEU A 31 -2.87 -9.66 -5.26
C LEU A 31 -3.97 -8.64 -5.02
N GLU A 32 -4.79 -8.88 -4.01
CA GLU A 32 -5.82 -7.96 -3.55
C GLU A 32 -5.43 -7.42 -2.18
N PHE A 33 -5.46 -6.11 -2.03
CA PHE A 33 -5.37 -5.43 -0.75
C PHE A 33 -6.77 -5.00 -0.32
N GLN A 34 -7.18 -5.42 0.86
CA GLN A 34 -8.44 -5.04 1.46
C GLN A 34 -8.17 -4.33 2.78
N GLN A 35 -8.79 -3.17 2.96
CA GLN A 35 -8.75 -2.42 4.19
C GLN A 35 -10.16 -2.09 4.64
N GLN A 36 -10.43 -2.35 5.90
CA GLN A 36 -11.65 -1.91 6.58
C GLN A 36 -11.23 -0.99 7.71
N SER A 37 -11.81 0.21 7.75
CA SER A 37 -11.64 1.11 8.87
C SER A 37 -13.00 1.50 9.43
N GLN A 38 -13.06 1.58 10.75
CA GLN A 38 -14.23 2.01 11.48
C GLN A 38 -13.79 3.08 12.46
N ALA A 39 -14.44 4.23 12.40
CA ALA A 39 -14.26 5.32 13.35
C ALA A 39 -15.61 5.61 14.02
N ALA A 40 -15.62 5.61 15.32
CA ALA A 40 -16.78 6.01 16.13
C ALA A 40 -16.38 7.21 16.98
N ARG A 41 -17.21 8.24 16.96
CA ARG A 41 -17.07 9.43 17.80
C ARG A 41 -18.34 9.61 18.59
N GLN A 42 -18.20 9.67 19.89
CA GLN A 42 -19.29 9.95 20.81
C GLN A 42 -18.89 11.13 21.69
N GLY A 43 -19.80 12.07 21.88
CA GLY A 43 -19.54 13.22 22.70
C GLY A 43 -20.80 13.85 23.25
N ALA A 44 -20.67 14.46 24.39
CA ALA A 44 -21.68 15.34 24.97
C ALA A 44 -21.00 16.62 25.43
N GLN A 45 -21.50 17.75 24.98
CA GLN A 45 -20.98 19.06 25.32
C GLN A 45 -22.12 19.96 25.80
N GLY A 46 -21.98 20.46 27.01
CA GLY A 46 -22.86 21.49 27.56
C GLY A 46 -22.36 22.88 27.21
N GLN A 47 -23.27 23.76 26.79
CA GLN A 47 -23.00 25.19 26.60
C GLN A 47 -23.92 25.96 27.51
N GLY A 48 -23.34 26.90 28.27
CA GLY A 48 -24.11 27.81 29.11
C GLY A 48 -23.64 29.25 28.91
N SER A 49 -24.56 30.17 28.76
CA SER A 49 -24.28 31.62 28.78
C SER A 49 -25.19 32.35 29.74
N ILE A 50 -24.62 33.28 30.47
CA ILE A 50 -25.38 34.22 31.30
C ILE A 50 -25.34 35.57 30.60
N ILE A 51 -26.51 36.07 30.24
CA ILE A 51 -26.67 37.37 29.63
C ILE A 51 -27.06 38.35 30.72
N ILE A 52 -26.20 39.32 31.03
CA ILE A 52 -26.43 40.37 31.98
C ILE A 52 -26.64 41.67 31.18
N GLU A 53 -27.85 42.19 31.20
CA GLU A 53 -28.15 43.51 30.62
C GLU A 53 -28.40 44.49 31.79
N ASP A 54 -27.88 45.73 31.63
CA ASP A 54 -28.03 46.74 32.66
C ASP A 54 -29.52 47.05 32.90
N GLY A 55 -29.94 46.99 34.16
CA GLY A 55 -31.34 47.22 34.57
C GLY A 55 -32.31 46.05 34.39
N LYS A 56 -31.83 44.86 33.91
CA LYS A 56 -32.67 43.66 33.72
C LYS A 56 -32.14 42.47 34.53
N LYS A 57 -33.05 41.55 34.87
CA LYS A 57 -32.68 40.29 35.54
C LYS A 57 -31.78 39.45 34.62
N PRO A 58 -30.69 38.84 35.15
CA PRO A 58 -29.82 37.94 34.37
C PRO A 58 -30.66 36.82 33.75
N ARG A 59 -30.40 36.56 32.48
CA ARG A 59 -31.00 35.44 31.74
C ARG A 59 -29.94 34.36 31.50
N THR A 60 -30.28 33.13 31.88
CA THR A 60 -29.42 31.97 31.60
C THR A 60 -29.93 31.26 30.36
N ARG A 61 -29.01 30.95 29.46
CA ARG A 61 -29.27 30.13 28.29
C ARG A 61 -28.32 28.95 28.33
N GLY A 62 -28.86 27.74 28.29
CA GLY A 62 -28.07 26.51 28.25
C GLY A 62 -28.52 25.62 27.10
N GLY A 63 -27.59 24.88 26.53
CA GLY A 63 -27.83 23.89 25.52
C GLY A 63 -26.96 22.67 25.78
N LEU A 64 -27.45 21.50 25.40
CA LEU A 64 -26.71 20.25 25.36
C LEU A 64 -26.57 19.79 23.92
N ALA A 65 -25.37 19.62 23.45
CA ALA A 65 -25.08 19.00 22.16
C ALA A 65 -24.60 17.57 22.40
N ILE A 66 -25.24 16.61 21.76
CA ILE A 66 -24.84 15.21 21.75
C ILE A 66 -24.43 14.86 20.35
N GLU A 67 -23.23 14.29 20.21
CA GLU A 67 -22.71 13.80 18.93
C GLU A 67 -22.51 12.28 19.06
N ASP A 68 -23.06 11.53 18.12
CA ASP A 68 -22.82 10.10 17.94
C ASP A 68 -22.67 9.84 16.46
N THR A 69 -21.47 9.55 16.01
CA THR A 69 -21.14 9.34 14.60
C THR A 69 -20.32 8.09 14.47
N THR A 70 -20.76 7.19 13.60
CA THR A 70 -19.99 6.00 13.22
C THR A 70 -19.76 6.01 11.71
N THR A 71 -18.49 6.00 11.32
CA THR A 71 -18.08 5.95 9.93
C THR A 71 -17.38 4.61 9.67
N ARG A 72 -17.82 3.90 8.64
CA ARG A 72 -17.16 2.69 8.14
C ARG A 72 -16.68 2.94 6.72
N THR A 73 -15.39 2.67 6.47
CA THR A 73 -14.78 2.77 5.15
C THR A 73 -14.21 1.42 4.77
N THR A 74 -14.53 0.96 3.56
CA THR A 74 -13.92 -0.22 2.96
C THR A 74 -13.18 0.20 1.72
N ARG A 75 -11.92 -0.19 1.62
CA ARG A 75 -11.07 0.06 0.45
C ARG A 75 -10.56 -1.26 -0.08
N THR A 76 -10.66 -1.44 -1.38
CA THR A 76 -10.10 -2.60 -2.07
C THR A 76 -9.26 -2.11 -3.24
N SER A 77 -8.06 -2.66 -3.37
CA SER A 77 -7.15 -2.41 -4.49
C SER A 77 -6.57 -3.74 -4.93
N GLY A 78 -6.49 -3.99 -6.23
CA GLY A 78 -5.95 -5.23 -6.77
C GLY A 78 -4.99 -4.97 -7.90
N VAL A 79 -3.93 -5.76 -7.97
CA VAL A 79 -2.99 -5.81 -9.09
C VAL A 79 -2.79 -7.25 -9.51
N PHE A 80 -2.54 -7.46 -10.80
CA PHE A 80 -2.18 -8.79 -11.30
C PHE A 80 -1.03 -8.70 -12.28
N THR A 81 -0.27 -9.76 -12.36
CA THR A 81 0.80 -9.91 -13.33
C THR A 81 0.88 -11.37 -13.77
N VAL A 82 1.45 -11.59 -14.96
CA VAL A 82 1.76 -12.92 -15.47
C VAL A 82 3.27 -13.03 -15.57
N VAL A 83 3.81 -14.10 -15.02
CA VAL A 83 5.25 -14.32 -14.96
C VAL A 83 5.57 -15.79 -15.26
N GLN A 84 6.72 -16.03 -15.87
CA GLN A 84 7.21 -17.38 -16.13
C GLN A 84 7.59 -18.08 -14.82
N ASP A 85 7.42 -19.40 -14.76
CA ASP A 85 7.83 -20.25 -13.63
C ASP A 85 9.30 -20.00 -13.26
N GLY A 86 9.55 -19.65 -11.99
CA GLY A 86 10.86 -19.26 -11.47
C GLY A 86 11.34 -17.86 -11.89
N GLY A 87 10.60 -17.13 -12.73
CA GLY A 87 10.91 -15.76 -13.11
C GLY A 87 10.53 -14.74 -12.05
N THR A 88 10.90 -13.47 -12.27
CA THR A 88 10.52 -12.34 -11.41
C THR A 88 9.77 -11.32 -12.24
N ALA A 89 8.64 -10.83 -11.72
CA ALA A 89 7.92 -9.72 -12.29
C ALA A 89 7.74 -8.60 -11.26
N SER A 90 7.73 -7.37 -11.76
CA SER A 90 7.41 -6.17 -10.97
C SER A 90 6.33 -5.39 -11.68
N MET A 91 5.32 -4.97 -10.94
CA MET A 91 4.23 -4.15 -11.43
C MET A 91 3.96 -3.00 -10.47
N MET A 92 3.73 -1.81 -11.03
CA MET A 92 3.37 -0.62 -10.26
C MET A 92 2.16 0.06 -10.90
N VAL A 93 1.17 0.39 -10.09
CA VAL A 93 0.02 1.22 -10.44
C VAL A 93 -0.03 2.35 -9.42
N ALA A 94 0.42 3.53 -9.82
CA ALA A 94 0.56 4.66 -8.92
C ALA A 94 0.22 5.98 -9.62
N SER A 95 -0.17 6.99 -8.83
CA SER A 95 -0.31 8.37 -9.23
C SER A 95 0.77 9.21 -8.54
N GLU A 96 1.30 10.20 -9.22
CA GLU A 96 2.18 11.20 -8.61
C GLU A 96 1.35 12.35 -8.05
N VAL A 97 1.58 12.67 -6.80
CA VAL A 97 0.82 13.69 -6.08
C VAL A 97 1.78 14.76 -5.59
N PRO A 98 1.52 16.03 -5.89
CA PRO A 98 2.34 17.14 -5.41
C PRO A 98 2.10 17.37 -3.91
N TYR A 99 3.16 17.65 -3.19
CA TYR A 99 3.09 18.12 -1.82
C TYR A 99 4.07 19.27 -1.58
N THR A 100 3.77 20.11 -0.59
CA THR A 100 4.64 21.20 -0.21
C THR A 100 5.80 20.68 0.64
N ALA A 101 7.00 20.78 0.11
CA ALA A 101 8.23 20.48 0.85
C ALA A 101 8.78 21.78 1.48
N ILE A 102 9.01 21.74 2.79
CA ILE A 102 9.58 22.85 3.55
C ILE A 102 10.98 22.43 3.97
N SER A 103 11.98 23.23 3.58
CA SER A 103 13.37 23.02 3.93
C SER A 103 13.90 24.19 4.76
N TRP A 104 14.58 23.88 5.85
CA TRP A 104 15.23 24.85 6.72
C TRP A 104 16.70 24.92 6.37
N PHE A 105 17.18 26.12 6.11
CA PHE A 105 18.58 26.38 5.84
C PHE A 105 19.12 27.36 6.87
N ARG A 106 20.37 27.15 7.27
CA ARG A 106 21.12 28.08 8.11
C ARG A 106 22.33 28.55 7.36
N ASP A 107 22.44 29.86 7.21
CA ASP A 107 23.67 30.48 6.71
C ASP A 107 24.71 30.53 7.84
N TYR A 108 25.77 29.75 7.69
CA TYR A 108 26.83 29.66 8.68
C TYR A 108 27.70 30.91 8.75
N ALA A 109 27.72 31.76 7.71
CA ALA A 109 28.49 33.00 7.68
C ALA A 109 27.80 34.11 8.46
N THR A 110 26.47 34.21 8.35
CA THR A 110 25.67 35.26 8.99
C THR A 110 24.90 34.78 10.21
N GLY A 111 24.80 33.46 10.43
CA GLY A 111 24.00 32.86 11.51
C GLY A 111 22.50 32.94 11.27
N GLN A 112 22.05 33.49 10.15
CA GLN A 112 20.62 33.64 9.84
C GLN A 112 20.04 32.32 9.30
N GLY A 113 18.81 32.02 9.73
CA GLY A 113 18.03 30.93 9.20
C GLY A 113 16.99 31.42 8.19
N TYR A 114 16.78 30.67 7.13
CA TYR A 114 15.70 30.93 6.18
C TYR A 114 14.96 29.63 5.82
N VAL A 115 13.73 29.79 5.44
CA VAL A 115 12.84 28.70 5.03
C VAL A 115 12.64 28.79 3.53
N ALA A 116 12.96 27.69 2.85
CA ALA A 116 12.60 27.53 1.45
C ALA A 116 11.39 26.59 1.34
N GLN A 117 10.43 26.99 0.54
CA GLN A 117 9.25 26.19 0.22
C GLN A 117 9.31 25.81 -1.26
N GLY A 118 9.08 24.54 -1.53
CA GLY A 118 9.06 23.98 -2.88
C GLY A 118 7.94 22.96 -3.05
N THR A 119 7.68 22.58 -4.29
CA THR A 119 6.80 21.46 -4.60
C THR A 119 7.64 20.20 -4.82
N ALA A 120 7.37 19.16 -4.07
CA ALA A 120 7.89 17.82 -4.30
C ALA A 120 6.76 16.87 -4.73
N TRP A 121 7.11 15.76 -5.34
CA TRP A 121 6.16 14.78 -5.86
C TRP A 121 6.34 13.46 -5.12
N GLN A 122 5.23 12.86 -4.69
CA GLN A 122 5.20 11.58 -4.03
C GLN A 122 4.35 10.60 -4.85
N ARG A 123 4.86 9.39 -5.06
CA ARG A 123 4.09 8.31 -5.68
C ARG A 123 3.19 7.63 -4.66
N VAL A 124 1.91 7.54 -5.01
CA VAL A 124 0.88 6.93 -4.17
C VAL A 124 0.14 5.88 -4.99
N GLY A 125 0.12 4.65 -4.52
CA GLY A 125 -0.48 3.55 -5.26
C GLY A 125 -0.04 2.17 -4.76
N THR A 126 -0.10 1.19 -5.64
CA THR A 126 0.23 -0.21 -5.36
C THR A 126 1.41 -0.64 -6.20
N MET A 127 2.39 -1.25 -5.56
CA MET A 127 3.52 -1.94 -6.20
C MET A 127 3.56 -3.39 -5.74
N LEU A 128 3.85 -4.28 -6.68
CA LEU A 128 3.99 -5.72 -6.45
C LEU A 128 5.27 -6.22 -7.11
N VAL A 129 6.14 -6.84 -6.34
CA VAL A 129 7.23 -7.67 -6.86
C VAL A 129 6.94 -9.12 -6.51
N VAL A 130 7.01 -10.01 -7.49
CA VAL A 130 6.61 -11.40 -7.32
C VAL A 130 7.54 -12.36 -8.06
N ASN A 131 7.83 -13.51 -7.41
CA ASN A 131 8.58 -14.61 -7.98
C ASN A 131 7.84 -15.92 -7.65
N PRO A 132 7.03 -16.47 -8.57
CA PRO A 132 6.35 -17.73 -8.38
C PRO A 132 7.21 -18.90 -8.87
N THR A 133 7.08 -20.04 -8.20
CA THR A 133 7.68 -21.31 -8.59
C THR A 133 6.63 -22.41 -8.50
N ILE A 134 6.41 -23.14 -9.57
CA ILE A 134 5.47 -24.24 -9.62
C ILE A 134 6.06 -25.45 -8.87
N LEU A 135 5.33 -25.96 -7.90
CA LEU A 135 5.66 -27.14 -7.14
C LEU A 135 4.86 -28.36 -7.59
N PRO A 136 5.27 -29.60 -7.22
CA PRO A 136 4.48 -30.80 -7.43
C PRO A 136 3.08 -30.69 -6.82
N LYS A 137 2.13 -31.48 -7.32
CA LYS A 137 0.73 -31.56 -6.82
C LYS A 137 -0.10 -30.27 -7.04
N GLY A 138 0.26 -29.45 -8.03
CA GLY A 138 -0.51 -28.24 -8.35
C GLY A 138 -0.41 -27.15 -7.27
N GLN A 139 0.69 -27.09 -6.56
CA GLN A 139 1.01 -26.02 -5.62
C GLN A 139 1.93 -25.01 -6.29
N ILE A 140 1.86 -23.75 -5.83
CA ILE A 140 2.70 -22.66 -6.30
C ILE A 140 3.33 -22.00 -5.10
N ARG A 141 4.64 -22.01 -5.02
CA ARG A 141 5.39 -21.19 -4.08
C ARG A 141 5.49 -19.79 -4.64
N VAL A 142 5.09 -18.80 -3.88
CA VAL A 142 5.12 -17.40 -4.30
C VAL A 142 5.87 -16.59 -3.27
N ARG A 143 6.99 -16.02 -3.70
CA ARG A 143 7.69 -14.98 -2.95
C ARG A 143 7.20 -13.64 -3.46
N LEU A 144 6.69 -12.79 -2.56
CA LEU A 144 6.10 -11.51 -2.93
C LEU A 144 6.47 -10.38 -1.97
N VAL A 145 6.58 -9.19 -2.54
CA VAL A 145 6.80 -7.93 -1.81
C VAL A 145 5.75 -6.94 -2.30
N PRO A 146 4.56 -6.94 -1.71
CA PRO A 146 3.54 -5.93 -1.99
C PRO A 146 3.82 -4.66 -1.21
N GLN A 147 3.59 -3.52 -1.85
CA GLN A 147 3.60 -2.20 -1.23
C GLN A 147 2.32 -1.48 -1.65
N VAL A 148 1.60 -0.93 -0.68
CA VAL A 148 0.38 -0.14 -0.93
C VAL A 148 0.48 1.16 -0.15
N SER A 149 0.31 2.27 -0.86
CA SER A 149 0.22 3.60 -0.27
C SER A 149 -1.06 4.29 -0.69
N TYR A 150 -1.65 5.07 0.20
CA TYR A 150 -2.89 5.80 -0.05
C TYR A 150 -3.02 6.99 0.88
N PHE A 151 -3.83 7.97 0.48
CA PHE A 151 -4.13 9.11 1.34
C PHE A 151 -5.02 8.72 2.51
N THR A 152 -4.67 9.20 3.70
CA THR A 152 -5.55 9.07 4.87
C THR A 152 -6.70 10.06 4.76
N PRO A 153 -7.92 9.64 5.14
CA PRO A 153 -9.07 10.54 5.15
C PRO A 153 -8.96 11.68 6.17
N GLU A 154 -8.13 11.51 7.20
CA GLU A 154 -8.11 12.34 8.41
C GLU A 154 -7.12 13.50 8.37
N GLY A 155 -6.31 13.65 7.33
CA GLY A 155 -5.31 14.71 7.30
C GLY A 155 -4.90 15.11 5.89
N ALA A 156 -4.91 16.41 5.60
CA ALA A 156 -4.41 16.93 4.34
C ALA A 156 -2.93 16.54 4.16
N GLY A 157 -2.66 15.65 3.20
CA GLY A 157 -1.31 15.25 2.82
C GLY A 157 -0.67 14.12 3.61
N SER A 158 -1.38 13.45 4.52
CA SER A 158 -0.87 12.25 5.15
C SER A 158 -1.04 11.04 4.25
N ILE A 159 0.00 10.21 4.14
CA ILE A 159 0.02 9.01 3.33
C ILE A 159 0.27 7.81 4.24
N ASP A 160 -0.67 6.87 4.25
CA ASP A 160 -0.48 5.58 4.87
C ASP A 160 0.27 4.65 3.94
N PHE A 161 1.16 3.86 4.52
CA PHE A 161 2.02 2.94 3.82
C PHE A 161 1.92 1.55 4.42
N ASN A 162 1.68 0.54 3.58
CA ASN A 162 1.66 -0.86 3.97
C ASN A 162 2.60 -1.64 3.07
N GLU A 163 3.53 -2.35 3.68
CA GLU A 163 4.49 -3.22 3.02
C GLU A 163 4.52 -4.56 3.72
N ALA A 164 4.69 -5.63 2.96
CA ALA A 164 4.91 -6.96 3.48
C ALA A 164 5.97 -7.67 2.64
N VAL A 165 6.76 -8.54 3.26
CA VAL A 165 7.65 -9.47 2.56
C VAL A 165 7.26 -10.86 3.01
N THR A 166 6.84 -11.70 2.06
CA THR A 166 6.37 -13.03 2.40
C THR A 166 6.74 -14.07 1.35
N ASP A 167 6.87 -15.31 1.79
CA ASP A 167 7.11 -16.49 0.95
C ASP A 167 6.09 -17.56 1.40
N VAL A 168 5.15 -17.87 0.52
CA VAL A 168 4.02 -18.73 0.84
C VAL A 168 3.78 -19.77 -0.25
N ILE A 169 3.18 -20.89 0.13
CA ILE A 169 2.74 -21.92 -0.80
C ILE A 169 1.23 -21.86 -0.89
N VAL A 170 0.72 -21.62 -2.10
CA VAL A 170 -0.72 -21.53 -2.37
C VAL A 170 -1.16 -22.63 -3.33
N PRO A 171 -2.34 -23.21 -3.14
CA PRO A 171 -2.91 -24.13 -4.12
C PRO A 171 -3.27 -23.38 -5.42
N ASN A 172 -3.14 -24.04 -6.56
CA ASN A 172 -3.49 -23.48 -7.86
C ASN A 172 -4.93 -22.94 -7.87
N GLY A 173 -5.11 -21.67 -8.25
CA GLY A 173 -6.40 -21.00 -8.40
C GLY A 173 -7.15 -20.69 -7.11
N ARG A 174 -6.58 -20.93 -5.92
CA ARG A 174 -7.24 -20.61 -4.64
C ARG A 174 -6.70 -19.33 -4.03
N ALA A 175 -7.63 -18.51 -3.54
CA ALA A 175 -7.32 -17.30 -2.79
C ALA A 175 -6.86 -17.65 -1.37
N MET A 176 -5.81 -17.01 -0.88
CA MET A 176 -5.28 -17.17 0.46
C MET A 176 -4.85 -15.82 1.05
N ARG A 177 -5.20 -15.57 2.31
CA ARG A 177 -4.71 -14.39 3.05
C ARG A 177 -3.24 -14.65 3.40
N VAL A 178 -2.36 -13.76 2.94
CA VAL A 178 -0.90 -13.92 3.09
C VAL A 178 -0.28 -12.93 4.07
N GLY A 179 -1.04 -11.93 4.50
CA GLY A 179 -0.60 -10.95 5.49
C GLY A 179 -1.71 -10.00 5.86
N GLY A 180 -1.49 -9.22 6.90
CA GLY A 180 -2.43 -8.21 7.35
C GLY A 180 -1.92 -7.50 8.60
N ALA A 181 -2.53 -6.37 8.92
CA ALA A 181 -2.24 -5.58 10.11
C ALA A 181 -3.54 -5.04 10.70
N THR A 182 -3.57 -4.95 12.01
CA THR A 182 -4.69 -4.32 12.74
C THR A 182 -4.13 -3.16 13.54
N ARG A 183 -4.78 -2.01 13.44
CA ARG A 183 -4.48 -0.81 14.23
C ARG A 183 -5.75 -0.38 14.97
N GLY A 184 -5.63 -0.10 16.25
CA GLY A 184 -6.72 0.45 17.07
C GLY A 184 -6.23 1.65 17.88
N ILE A 185 -7.05 2.69 17.97
CA ILE A 185 -6.80 3.88 18.77
C ILE A 185 -8.07 4.18 19.55
N ASN A 186 -7.92 4.33 20.87
CA ASN A 186 -8.99 4.79 21.76
C ASN A 186 -8.51 6.06 22.46
N GLN A 187 -9.24 7.14 22.28
CA GLN A 187 -8.96 8.41 22.93
C GLN A 187 -10.20 8.89 23.66
N VAL A 188 -10.04 9.22 24.93
CA VAL A 188 -11.10 9.80 25.77
C VAL A 188 -10.62 11.14 26.28
N THR A 189 -11.33 12.20 25.92
CA THR A 189 -11.07 13.56 26.42
C THR A 189 -12.21 13.98 27.34
N ARG A 190 -11.87 14.36 28.55
CA ARG A 190 -12.83 14.87 29.56
C ARG A 190 -12.59 16.37 29.75
N GLN A 191 -13.66 17.12 29.67
CA GLN A 191 -13.68 18.57 29.91
C GLN A 191 -14.68 18.90 31.03
N ILE A 192 -14.60 20.11 31.58
CA ILE A 192 -15.46 20.52 32.68
C ILE A 192 -16.96 20.45 32.33
N LEU A 193 -17.30 20.73 31.05
CA LEU A 193 -18.68 20.77 30.57
C LEU A 193 -18.98 19.69 29.51
N GLY A 194 -18.19 18.62 29.51
CA GLY A 194 -18.46 17.57 28.55
C GLY A 194 -17.40 16.47 28.47
N TYR A 195 -17.67 15.47 27.67
CA TYR A 195 -16.70 14.43 27.29
C TYR A 195 -16.75 14.16 25.79
N SER A 196 -15.65 13.74 25.25
CA SER A 196 -15.62 13.16 23.92
C SER A 196 -14.81 11.87 23.96
N GLN A 197 -15.33 10.85 23.29
CA GLN A 197 -14.66 9.56 23.09
C GLN A 197 -14.54 9.32 21.59
N GLN A 198 -13.33 9.05 21.16
CA GLN A 198 -13.03 8.69 19.79
C GLN A 198 -12.40 7.30 19.79
N GLN A 199 -13.00 6.39 19.05
CA GLN A 199 -12.49 5.06 18.82
C GLN A 199 -12.29 4.86 17.32
N SER A 200 -11.11 4.43 16.95
CA SER A 200 -10.79 4.11 15.56
C SER A 200 -10.12 2.75 15.50
N SER A 201 -10.56 1.93 14.57
CA SER A 201 -9.94 0.65 14.27
C SER A 201 -9.77 0.50 12.75
N SER A 202 -8.66 -0.05 12.34
CA SER A 202 -8.37 -0.34 10.96
C SER A 202 -7.76 -1.73 10.85
N GLU A 203 -8.32 -2.55 9.98
CA GLU A 203 -7.79 -3.85 9.60
C GLU A 203 -7.42 -3.83 8.12
N SER A 204 -6.21 -4.24 7.81
CA SER A 204 -5.72 -4.40 6.43
C SER A 204 -5.32 -5.85 6.19
N SER A 205 -5.54 -6.34 4.98
CA SER A 205 -5.15 -7.69 4.60
C SER A 205 -4.72 -7.78 3.14
N PHE A 206 -3.75 -8.64 2.87
CA PHE A 206 -3.32 -9.04 1.54
C PHE A 206 -3.86 -10.43 1.23
N ILE A 207 -4.57 -10.56 0.10
CA ILE A 207 -5.12 -11.82 -0.41
C ILE A 207 -4.42 -12.12 -1.72
N LEU A 208 -3.80 -13.30 -1.79
CA LEU A 208 -3.06 -13.78 -2.94
C LEU A 208 -3.82 -14.90 -3.63
N THR A 209 -3.90 -14.82 -4.96
CA THR A 209 -4.35 -15.92 -5.82
C THR A 209 -3.28 -16.15 -6.89
N ALA A 210 -2.78 -17.37 -6.99
CA ALA A 210 -1.86 -17.75 -8.05
C ALA A 210 -2.48 -18.87 -8.91
N THR A 211 -2.42 -18.71 -10.24
CA THR A 211 -3.02 -19.65 -11.19
C THR A 211 -2.02 -19.99 -12.27
N ILE A 212 -1.81 -21.29 -12.51
CA ILE A 212 -0.98 -21.78 -13.59
C ILE A 212 -1.75 -21.57 -14.89
N LEU A 213 -1.11 -20.93 -15.87
CA LEU A 213 -1.62 -20.78 -17.22
C LEU A 213 -1.00 -21.89 -18.11
N GLU A 214 -1.83 -22.57 -18.85
CA GLU A 214 -1.44 -23.58 -19.85
C GLU A 214 -1.16 -22.96 -21.21
#